data_0410f6c013033d376b7c5ce9c4130e68
#
_entry.id   0410f6c013033d376b7c5ce9c4130e68
#
_cell.length_a   1.000
_cell.length_b   1.000
_cell.length_c   1.000
_cell.angle_alpha   90.00
_cell.angle_beta   90.00
_cell.angle_gamma   90.00
#
_symmetry.space_group_name_H-M   'P 1'
#
loop_
_entity.id
_entity.type
_entity.pdbx_description
1 polymer ?
#
loop_
_entity_poly.entity_id
_entity_poly.type
_entity_poly.pdbx_seq_one_letter_code
_entity_poly.pdbx_strand_id
1 'polypeptide(L)'
;MKHIAIIYHDADFDGKLSNEVCRFHLKRLHPDAAIHSFGWDYGRPVPLPEIPALVEGEYHPDNPVKTGSELLEWRFWDQIYIVDLSVDELMARPELRDKIVWIDHHKTAIDKWCINDKPGENQHGQFTGYRIDGVAACRLCWQWFAYGPNFGDPRPTKQDFVDRRITEPELIRLAGEYDIWDHRDPDAKALQFGLRSLHYEKLAVLVHGQFEGCGDADLLLRDTVECGRAIKAYCDRQNDEYSAAYARMLDWEGLRFCCLNIGQRGNSDLARGGLKPGDQAIFAWRHTGDGVMVSLYHAPGHEDLDLSAIAKKYGGGGHRGACRFRISLKQLAEILP
;
A
#
# COMPACT_ATOMS: atom_id res chain seq x y z
N MET A 1 -31.04 -7.80 2.41
CA MET A 1 -29.66 -8.08 2.84
C MET A 1 -28.83 -6.85 2.52
N LYS A 2 -28.02 -6.36 3.46
CA LYS A 2 -27.14 -5.21 3.22
C LYS A 2 -25.96 -5.65 2.38
N HIS A 3 -25.59 -4.87 1.34
CA HIS A 3 -24.42 -5.12 0.49
C HIS A 3 -23.35 -4.08 0.75
N ILE A 4 -22.16 -4.54 1.15
CA ILE A 4 -21.02 -3.68 1.48
C ILE A 4 -19.86 -4.03 0.56
N ALA A 5 -19.33 -3.02 -0.14
CA ALA A 5 -18.11 -3.13 -0.94
C ALA A 5 -16.92 -2.64 -0.13
N ILE A 6 -15.77 -3.31 -0.28
CA ILE A 6 -14.46 -2.84 0.19
C ILE A 6 -13.55 -2.81 -1.02
N ILE A 7 -13.09 -1.63 -1.42
CA ILE A 7 -12.08 -1.44 -2.45
C ILE A 7 -10.78 -1.11 -1.73
N TYR A 8 -9.76 -1.92 -1.95
CA TYR A 8 -8.49 -1.79 -1.22
C TYR A 8 -7.28 -1.84 -2.16
N HIS A 9 -6.18 -1.21 -1.77
CA HIS A 9 -4.93 -1.29 -2.50
C HIS A 9 -4.35 -2.70 -2.44
N ASP A 10 -4.20 -3.34 -3.62
CA ASP A 10 -3.78 -4.75 -3.71
C ASP A 10 -2.26 -4.93 -3.87
N ALA A 11 -1.52 -3.83 -3.98
CA ALA A 11 -0.10 -3.90 -4.27
C ALA A 11 0.78 -4.29 -3.06
N ASP A 12 0.32 -4.01 -1.83
CA ASP A 12 1.10 -4.20 -0.61
C ASP A 12 0.27 -4.75 0.56
N PHE A 13 0.90 -4.86 1.73
CA PHE A 13 0.23 -5.38 2.92
C PHE A 13 -0.56 -4.32 3.68
N ASP A 14 -0.31 -3.02 3.47
CA ASP A 14 -1.13 -1.99 4.11
C ASP A 14 -2.57 -2.09 3.60
N GLY A 15 -2.76 -2.08 2.28
CA GLY A 15 -4.09 -2.23 1.70
C GLY A 15 -4.75 -3.57 2.00
N LYS A 16 -4.00 -4.69 1.93
CA LYS A 16 -4.53 -6.03 2.23
C LYS A 16 -4.98 -6.15 3.69
N LEU A 17 -4.19 -5.66 4.64
CA LEU A 17 -4.57 -5.66 6.05
C LEU A 17 -5.70 -4.67 6.35
N SER A 18 -5.75 -3.53 5.65
CA SER A 18 -6.89 -2.60 5.70
C SER A 18 -8.20 -3.29 5.32
N ASN A 19 -8.18 -4.09 4.25
CA ASN A 19 -9.31 -4.91 3.85
C ASN A 19 -9.72 -5.91 4.95
N GLU A 20 -8.75 -6.66 5.51
CA GLU A 20 -9.05 -7.67 6.53
C GLU A 20 -9.58 -7.03 7.82
N VAL A 21 -9.05 -5.87 8.23
CA VAL A 21 -9.61 -5.09 9.35
C VAL A 21 -11.07 -4.72 9.08
N CYS A 22 -11.36 -4.17 7.89
CA CYS A 22 -12.72 -3.83 7.52
C CYS A 22 -13.64 -5.06 7.54
N ARG A 23 -13.24 -6.16 6.91
CA ARG A 23 -14.01 -7.42 6.87
C ARG A 23 -14.33 -7.94 8.27
N PHE A 24 -13.33 -7.99 9.15
CA PHE A 24 -13.46 -8.48 10.51
C PHE A 24 -14.51 -7.69 11.31
N HIS A 25 -14.39 -6.36 11.29
CA HIS A 25 -15.31 -5.51 12.04
C HIS A 25 -16.70 -5.43 11.40
N LEU A 26 -16.78 -5.31 10.08
CA LEU A 26 -18.05 -5.22 9.37
C LEU A 26 -18.89 -6.49 9.53
N LYS A 27 -18.25 -7.67 9.54
CA LYS A 27 -18.96 -8.93 9.78
C LYS A 27 -19.58 -9.01 11.17
N ARG A 28 -18.92 -8.38 12.17
CA ARG A 28 -19.45 -8.30 13.54
C ARG A 28 -20.54 -7.26 13.69
N LEU A 29 -20.40 -6.11 13.03
CA LEU A 29 -21.40 -5.03 13.06
C LEU A 29 -22.65 -5.38 12.24
N HIS A 30 -22.48 -6.16 11.19
CA HIS A 30 -23.53 -6.52 10.23
C HIS A 30 -23.42 -8.02 9.89
N PRO A 31 -23.83 -8.93 10.82
CA PRO A 31 -23.68 -10.39 10.61
C PRO A 31 -24.36 -10.90 9.34
N ASP A 32 -25.49 -10.30 8.98
CA ASP A 32 -26.31 -10.68 7.81
C ASP A 32 -25.94 -9.93 6.52
N ALA A 33 -24.90 -9.07 6.54
CA ALA A 33 -24.49 -8.34 5.35
C ALA A 33 -23.65 -9.21 4.42
N ALA A 34 -23.85 -9.04 3.12
CA ALA A 34 -22.95 -9.51 2.08
C ALA A 34 -21.78 -8.51 1.96
N ILE A 35 -20.56 -8.95 2.32
CA ILE A 35 -19.35 -8.13 2.28
C ILE A 35 -18.47 -8.62 1.12
N HIS A 36 -18.19 -7.73 0.18
CA HIS A 36 -17.41 -8.02 -1.02
C HIS A 36 -16.13 -7.19 -1.03
N SER A 37 -15.00 -7.85 -1.28
CA SER A 37 -13.67 -7.21 -1.32
C SER A 37 -13.13 -7.18 -2.73
N PHE A 38 -12.61 -6.02 -3.15
CA PHE A 38 -12.08 -5.77 -4.47
C PHE A 38 -10.67 -5.19 -4.36
N GLY A 39 -9.68 -6.02 -4.66
CA GLY A 39 -8.30 -5.57 -4.78
C GLY A 39 -8.13 -4.74 -6.05
N TRP A 40 -7.64 -3.52 -5.92
CA TRP A 40 -7.44 -2.61 -7.04
C TRP A 40 -6.10 -1.89 -6.93
N ASP A 41 -5.57 -1.48 -8.09
CA ASP A 41 -4.36 -0.67 -8.20
C ASP A 41 -4.55 0.33 -9.33
N TYR A 42 -3.90 1.49 -9.23
CA TYR A 42 -3.99 2.57 -10.20
C TYR A 42 -3.65 2.10 -11.62
N GLY A 43 -4.43 2.60 -12.59
CA GLY A 43 -4.26 2.24 -14.00
C GLY A 43 -5.00 0.99 -14.44
N ARG A 44 -5.76 0.34 -13.56
CA ARG A 44 -6.69 -0.73 -13.91
C ARG A 44 -8.12 -0.18 -13.99
N PRO A 45 -9.03 -0.83 -14.75
CA PRO A 45 -10.45 -0.52 -14.67
C PRO A 45 -10.95 -0.61 -13.23
N VAL A 46 -11.80 0.33 -12.81
CA VAL A 46 -12.36 0.32 -11.45
C VAL A 46 -13.19 -0.94 -11.27
N PRO A 47 -12.91 -1.74 -10.23
CA PRO A 47 -13.66 -2.96 -9.97
C PRO A 47 -14.98 -2.59 -9.32
N LEU A 48 -15.96 -2.27 -10.11
CA LEU A 48 -17.37 -2.33 -9.70
C LEU A 48 -17.97 -3.50 -10.43
N PRO A 49 -17.95 -4.69 -9.82
CA PRO A 49 -18.54 -5.82 -10.46
C PRO A 49 -20.05 -5.62 -10.53
N GLU A 50 -20.60 -6.00 -11.65
CA GLU A 50 -21.94 -6.49 -11.73
C GLU A 50 -22.15 -7.42 -10.54
N ILE A 51 -23.16 -7.16 -9.70
CA ILE A 51 -23.58 -8.19 -8.75
C ILE A 51 -24.04 -9.33 -9.65
N PRO A 52 -23.39 -10.50 -9.64
CA PRO A 52 -23.91 -11.64 -10.36
C PRO A 52 -25.32 -11.84 -9.82
N ALA A 53 -26.33 -11.89 -10.69
CA ALA A 53 -27.64 -12.29 -10.29
C ALA A 53 -27.47 -13.58 -9.50
N LEU A 54 -27.65 -13.50 -8.19
CA LEU A 54 -27.62 -14.55 -7.18
C LEU A 54 -27.32 -15.96 -7.74
N VAL A 55 -26.08 -16.24 -7.99
CA VAL A 55 -25.59 -17.61 -8.10
C VAL A 55 -24.90 -17.88 -6.77
N GLU A 56 -25.52 -18.69 -5.94
CA GLU A 56 -24.89 -19.28 -4.77
C GLU A 56 -23.62 -20.01 -5.23
N GLY A 57 -22.47 -19.41 -5.01
CA GLY A 57 -21.16 -19.96 -5.37
C GLY A 57 -20.05 -19.02 -4.99
N GLU A 58 -19.04 -19.56 -4.33
CA GLU A 58 -17.86 -18.84 -3.86
C GLU A 58 -17.19 -18.04 -5.00
N TYR A 59 -16.86 -16.78 -4.71
CA TYR A 59 -16.06 -15.92 -5.59
C TYR A 59 -14.66 -16.51 -5.74
N HIS A 60 -14.28 -16.88 -6.94
CA HIS A 60 -12.91 -17.24 -7.30
C HIS A 60 -12.21 -16.05 -7.97
N PRO A 61 -11.03 -15.62 -7.48
CA PRO A 61 -10.31 -14.46 -8.02
C PRO A 61 -9.81 -14.61 -9.46
N ASP A 62 -9.82 -15.84 -10.00
CA ASP A 62 -9.29 -16.14 -11.34
C ASP A 62 -10.35 -16.16 -12.45
N ASN A 63 -11.60 -15.79 -12.18
CA ASN A 63 -12.65 -15.80 -13.18
C ASN A 63 -12.92 -14.37 -13.68
N PRO A 64 -12.43 -13.96 -14.87
CA PRO A 64 -12.68 -12.63 -15.41
C PRO A 64 -14.18 -12.49 -15.72
N VAL A 65 -14.84 -11.60 -15.01
CA VAL A 65 -16.23 -11.23 -15.27
C VAL A 65 -16.33 -10.68 -16.69
N LYS A 66 -17.21 -11.25 -17.47
CA LYS A 66 -17.50 -10.80 -18.84
C LYS A 66 -17.99 -9.36 -18.81
N THR A 67 -17.31 -8.49 -19.54
CA THR A 67 -17.73 -7.12 -19.81
C THR A 67 -19.00 -7.12 -20.66
N GLY A 68 -20.13 -7.08 -20.02
CA GLY A 68 -21.43 -6.79 -20.64
C GLY A 68 -21.86 -5.39 -20.22
N SER A 69 -22.15 -4.54 -21.18
CA SER A 69 -22.46 -3.13 -21.06
C SER A 69 -23.81 -2.86 -20.39
N GLU A 70 -23.87 -2.93 -19.08
CA GLU A 70 -24.83 -2.17 -18.31
C GLU A 70 -24.17 -1.85 -16.98
N LEU A 71 -23.96 -0.56 -16.75
CA LEU A 71 -23.47 0.04 -15.53
C LEU A 71 -24.32 -0.40 -14.34
N LEU A 72 -24.05 -1.56 -13.81
CA LEU A 72 -24.67 -2.06 -12.60
C LEU A 72 -24.03 -1.38 -11.42
N GLU A 73 -24.54 -0.59 -11.22
CA GLU A 73 -25.44 0.21 -10.45
C GLU A 73 -24.93 0.20 -9.03
N TRP A 74 -23.96 1.14 -8.79
CA TRP A 74 -23.67 1.71 -7.49
C TRP A 74 -24.92 1.79 -6.54
N ARG A 75 -26.13 1.72 -7.08
CA ARG A 75 -27.40 1.68 -6.34
C ARG A 75 -27.56 0.47 -5.43
N PHE A 76 -26.96 -0.65 -5.76
CA PHE A 76 -27.03 -1.89 -4.98
C PHE A 76 -26.14 -1.88 -3.75
N TRP A 77 -25.11 -1.03 -3.72
CA TRP A 77 -24.27 -0.93 -2.55
C TRP A 77 -24.89 -0.02 -1.51
N ASP A 78 -25.09 -0.55 -0.30
CA ASP A 78 -25.53 0.24 0.84
C ASP A 78 -24.37 1.05 1.42
N GLN A 79 -23.14 0.52 1.31
CA GLN A 79 -21.91 1.17 1.79
C GLN A 79 -20.70 0.73 0.97
N ILE A 80 -19.78 1.65 0.75
CA ILE A 80 -18.55 1.43 -0.02
C ILE A 80 -17.38 1.92 0.84
N TYR A 81 -16.53 1.01 1.28
CA TYR A 81 -15.25 1.34 1.92
C TYR A 81 -14.20 1.47 0.84
N ILE A 82 -13.47 2.58 0.83
CA ILE A 82 -12.29 2.80 0.00
C ILE A 82 -11.12 2.94 0.96
N VAL A 83 -10.15 2.02 0.93
CA VAL A 83 -9.10 1.95 1.93
C VAL A 83 -7.72 1.86 1.30
N ASP A 84 -6.79 2.67 1.80
CA ASP A 84 -5.40 2.77 1.36
C ASP A 84 -5.23 3.23 -0.10
N LEU A 85 -6.21 3.91 -0.64
CA LEU A 85 -6.18 4.51 -1.98
C LEU A 85 -7.34 5.49 -2.17
N SER A 86 -7.33 6.22 -3.27
CA SER A 86 -8.48 6.98 -3.77
C SER A 86 -8.96 6.41 -5.09
N VAL A 87 -10.29 6.32 -5.28
CA VAL A 87 -10.92 5.91 -6.54
C VAL A 87 -11.65 7.10 -7.12
N ASP A 88 -10.95 7.91 -7.88
CA ASP A 88 -11.43 9.20 -8.37
C ASP A 88 -12.76 9.10 -9.14
N GLU A 89 -12.93 8.04 -9.95
CA GLU A 89 -14.15 7.83 -10.74
C GLU A 89 -15.39 7.62 -9.87
N LEU A 90 -15.25 6.99 -8.70
CA LEU A 90 -16.33 6.80 -7.74
C LEU A 90 -16.52 8.03 -6.85
N MET A 91 -15.42 8.59 -6.37
CA MET A 91 -15.41 9.72 -5.45
C MET A 91 -15.95 11.00 -6.11
N ALA A 92 -15.80 11.13 -7.44
CA ALA A 92 -16.37 12.23 -8.21
C ALA A 92 -17.90 12.18 -8.36
N ARG A 93 -18.58 11.08 -7.96
CA ARG A 93 -20.02 10.91 -8.11
C ARG A 93 -20.76 11.42 -6.88
N PRO A 94 -21.56 12.51 -7.00
CA PRO A 94 -22.26 13.09 -5.86
C PRO A 94 -23.22 12.11 -5.16
N GLU A 95 -23.82 11.22 -5.94
CA GLU A 95 -24.80 10.21 -5.47
C GLU A 95 -24.17 9.08 -4.64
N LEU A 96 -22.83 8.92 -4.66
CA LEU A 96 -22.12 7.96 -3.83
C LEU A 96 -21.56 8.56 -2.54
N ARG A 97 -21.54 9.87 -2.41
CA ARG A 97 -20.87 10.57 -1.32
C ARG A 97 -21.25 10.04 0.06
N ASP A 98 -22.54 9.89 0.31
CA ASP A 98 -23.06 9.43 1.60
C ASP A 98 -22.89 7.93 1.84
N LYS A 99 -22.53 7.18 0.80
CA LYS A 99 -22.26 5.73 0.87
C LYS A 99 -20.79 5.41 1.06
N ILE A 100 -19.90 6.33 0.71
CA ILE A 100 -18.45 6.13 0.77
C ILE A 100 -17.92 6.39 2.18
N VAL A 101 -17.18 5.41 2.70
CA VAL A 101 -16.28 5.56 3.84
C VAL A 101 -14.86 5.46 3.31
N TRP A 102 -14.13 6.58 3.35
CA TRP A 102 -12.77 6.66 2.82
C TRP A 102 -11.73 6.76 3.93
N ILE A 103 -10.80 5.79 3.98
CA ILE A 103 -9.73 5.72 4.97
C ILE A 103 -8.41 5.64 4.21
N ASP A 104 -7.56 6.65 4.36
CA ASP A 104 -6.36 6.78 3.53
C ASP A 104 -5.29 7.65 4.22
N HIS A 105 -4.05 7.53 3.76
CA HIS A 105 -2.92 8.30 4.25
C HIS A 105 -2.12 8.98 3.13
N HIS A 106 -2.49 8.79 1.89
CA HIS A 106 -1.80 9.37 0.75
C HIS A 106 -2.05 10.88 0.65
N LYS A 107 -1.04 11.68 0.96
CA LYS A 107 -1.12 13.14 0.98
C LYS A 107 -1.75 13.74 -0.29
N THR A 108 -1.37 13.23 -1.47
CA THR A 108 -1.89 13.75 -2.75
C THR A 108 -3.39 13.53 -2.92
N ALA A 109 -3.91 12.40 -2.44
CA ALA A 109 -5.33 12.10 -2.44
C ALA A 109 -6.07 12.95 -1.40
N ILE A 110 -5.50 13.09 -0.19
CA ILE A 110 -6.04 13.92 0.88
C ILE A 110 -6.12 15.39 0.41
N ASP A 111 -5.04 15.94 -0.14
CA ASP A 111 -5.00 17.30 -0.66
C ASP A 111 -6.03 17.53 -1.78
N LYS A 112 -6.30 16.52 -2.60
CA LYS A 112 -7.28 16.59 -3.69
C LYS A 112 -8.73 16.59 -3.19
N TRP A 113 -9.07 15.72 -2.24
CA TRP A 113 -10.45 15.45 -1.86
C TRP A 113 -10.88 16.12 -0.55
N CYS A 114 -9.95 16.72 0.22
CA CYS A 114 -10.20 17.40 1.48
C CYS A 114 -9.93 18.91 1.41
N ILE A 115 -10.19 19.57 0.27
CA ILE A 115 -9.81 20.95 -0.04
C ILE A 115 -10.38 21.99 0.97
N ASN A 116 -11.47 21.68 1.66
CA ASN A 116 -12.15 22.60 2.57
C ASN A 116 -11.93 22.27 4.05
N ASP A 117 -11.07 21.31 4.38
CA ASP A 117 -10.84 20.92 5.76
C ASP A 117 -9.84 21.88 6.42
N LYS A 118 -10.15 22.32 7.64
CA LYS A 118 -9.22 23.14 8.40
C LYS A 118 -8.10 22.26 8.98
N PRO A 119 -6.84 22.70 8.95
CA PRO A 119 -5.76 21.99 9.62
C PRO A 119 -6.06 21.78 11.11
N GLY A 120 -6.06 20.53 11.57
CA GLY A 120 -6.27 20.16 12.97
C GLY A 120 -7.72 19.81 13.36
N GLU A 121 -8.71 20.05 12.53
CA GLU A 121 -10.03 19.47 12.67
C GLU A 121 -10.01 18.04 12.08
N ASN A 122 -10.77 17.10 12.67
CA ASN A 122 -10.91 15.76 12.12
C ASN A 122 -11.30 15.89 10.65
N GLN A 123 -10.41 15.41 9.75
CA GLN A 123 -10.53 15.64 8.31
C GLN A 123 -11.70 14.81 7.75
N HIS A 124 -12.91 15.32 7.92
CA HIS A 124 -14.12 14.68 7.42
C HIS A 124 -14.42 15.02 5.96
N GLY A 125 -13.86 16.10 5.43
CA GLY A 125 -14.03 16.51 4.04
C GLY A 125 -15.42 16.20 3.48
N GLN A 126 -15.44 15.83 2.20
CA GLN A 126 -16.67 15.42 1.54
C GLN A 126 -17.12 13.98 1.88
N PHE A 127 -16.24 13.18 2.52
CA PHE A 127 -16.47 11.75 2.77
C PHE A 127 -16.32 11.41 4.24
N THR A 128 -17.19 10.57 4.74
CA THR A 128 -17.02 9.89 6.03
C THR A 128 -15.72 9.07 5.99
N GLY A 129 -14.99 8.99 7.10
CA GLY A 129 -13.77 8.17 7.19
C GLY A 129 -12.69 8.81 8.05
N TYR A 130 -11.46 8.29 7.92
CA TYR A 130 -10.33 8.70 8.75
C TYR A 130 -9.06 8.81 7.91
N ARG A 131 -8.43 9.98 7.92
CA ARG A 131 -7.28 10.28 7.05
C ARG A 131 -6.21 11.02 7.82
N ILE A 132 -4.99 10.48 7.83
CA ILE A 132 -3.81 11.14 8.42
C ILE A 132 -2.60 10.87 7.52
N ASP A 133 -2.04 11.89 6.89
CA ASP A 133 -0.78 11.80 6.18
C ASP A 133 0.34 11.28 7.10
N GLY A 134 1.02 10.20 6.68
CA GLY A 134 2.10 9.55 7.41
C GLY A 134 1.66 8.62 8.55
N VAL A 135 0.44 8.10 8.49
CA VAL A 135 -0.04 6.98 9.30
C VAL A 135 -0.69 5.97 8.37
N ALA A 136 -0.15 4.76 8.28
CA ALA A 136 -0.61 3.71 7.38
C ALA A 136 -2.10 3.40 7.51
N ALA A 137 -2.74 3.08 6.39
CA ALA A 137 -4.20 2.93 6.32
C ALA A 137 -4.73 1.77 7.18
N CYS A 138 -4.00 0.66 7.32
CA CYS A 138 -4.41 -0.46 8.17
C CYS A 138 -4.53 -0.04 9.66
N ARG A 139 -3.64 0.84 10.13
CA ARG A 139 -3.70 1.40 11.48
C ARG A 139 -4.90 2.36 11.62
N LEU A 140 -5.14 3.20 10.60
CA LEU A 140 -6.32 4.08 10.56
C LEU A 140 -7.61 3.28 10.52
N CYS A 141 -7.69 2.20 9.74
CA CYS A 141 -8.84 1.29 9.70
C CYS A 141 -9.12 0.67 11.07
N TRP A 142 -8.07 0.18 11.76
CA TRP A 142 -8.24 -0.38 13.10
C TRP A 142 -8.83 0.63 14.08
N GLN A 143 -8.29 1.85 14.12
CA GLN A 143 -8.79 2.91 14.99
C GLN A 143 -10.18 3.41 14.58
N TRP A 144 -10.48 3.43 13.28
CA TRP A 144 -11.82 3.77 12.79
C TRP A 144 -12.91 2.90 13.42
N PHE A 145 -12.69 1.60 13.48
CA PHE A 145 -13.65 0.67 14.07
C PHE A 145 -13.58 0.63 15.60
N ALA A 146 -12.42 0.80 16.20
CA ALA A 146 -12.27 0.85 17.65
C ALA A 146 -13.00 2.02 18.28
N TYR A 147 -12.97 3.19 17.62
CA TYR A 147 -13.66 4.40 18.09
C TYR A 147 -15.06 4.57 17.51
N GLY A 148 -15.38 3.92 16.38
CA GLY A 148 -16.66 3.99 15.67
C GLY A 148 -16.87 5.31 14.89
N PRO A 149 -17.84 5.33 13.95
CA PRO A 149 -18.09 6.50 13.10
C PRO A 149 -18.71 7.69 13.84
N ASN A 150 -19.37 7.44 14.98
CA ASN A 150 -20.10 8.45 15.75
C ASN A 150 -19.36 8.85 17.05
N PHE A 151 -18.10 8.53 17.18
CA PHE A 151 -17.37 8.83 18.39
C PHE A 151 -17.18 10.36 18.56
N GLY A 152 -17.65 10.84 19.69
CA GLY A 152 -17.25 12.17 20.18
C GLY A 152 -15.73 12.19 20.41
N ASP A 153 -15.08 13.20 19.87
CA ASP A 153 -13.64 13.44 19.98
C ASP A 153 -13.04 13.26 21.38
N PRO A 154 -11.71 12.96 21.45
CA PRO A 154 -10.77 13.06 20.33
C PRO A 154 -10.33 11.70 19.78
N ARG A 155 -10.34 11.54 18.44
CA ARG A 155 -9.64 10.44 17.77
C ARG A 155 -8.13 10.58 17.92
N PRO A 156 -7.37 9.47 17.86
CA PRO A 156 -5.92 9.54 17.90
C PRO A 156 -5.35 10.50 16.84
N THR A 157 -4.40 11.31 17.27
CA THR A 157 -3.65 12.20 16.38
C THR A 157 -2.47 11.45 15.76
N LYS A 158 -1.84 12.02 14.73
CA LYS A 158 -0.59 11.48 14.15
C LYS A 158 0.45 11.22 15.25
N GLN A 159 0.56 12.12 16.24
CA GLN A 159 1.52 11.98 17.33
C GLN A 159 1.25 10.78 18.23
N ASP A 160 -0.01 10.39 18.42
CA ASP A 160 -0.36 9.22 19.21
C ASP A 160 0.09 7.92 18.53
N PHE A 161 0.02 7.87 17.19
CA PHE A 161 0.58 6.76 16.40
C PHE A 161 2.11 6.73 16.46
N VAL A 162 2.77 7.87 16.30
CA VAL A 162 4.23 7.99 16.37
C VAL A 162 4.75 7.58 17.75
N ASP A 163 4.08 7.98 18.81
CA ASP A 163 4.45 7.69 20.21
C ASP A 163 3.95 6.30 20.65
N ARG A 164 3.26 5.55 19.79
CA ARG A 164 2.69 4.23 20.09
C ARG A 164 1.76 4.27 21.32
N ARG A 165 0.96 5.35 21.48
CA ARG A 165 0.01 5.53 22.59
C ARG A 165 -1.37 4.96 22.30
N ILE A 166 -1.53 4.23 21.21
CA ILE A 166 -2.79 3.63 20.78
C ILE A 166 -2.78 2.12 21.03
N THR A 167 -3.97 1.55 21.19
CA THR A 167 -4.16 0.10 21.29
C THR A 167 -4.48 -0.46 19.91
N GLU A 168 -3.64 -1.36 19.43
CA GLU A 168 -3.78 -2.02 18.13
C GLU A 168 -3.06 -3.39 18.16
N PRO A 169 -3.44 -4.37 17.31
CA PRO A 169 -2.69 -5.61 17.16
C PRO A 169 -1.26 -5.33 16.68
N GLU A 170 -0.31 -6.11 17.18
CA GLU A 170 1.10 -5.94 16.82
C GLU A 170 1.34 -6.13 15.33
N LEU A 171 0.63 -7.06 14.69
CA LEU A 171 0.63 -7.25 13.25
C LEU A 171 0.32 -5.94 12.49
N ILE A 172 -0.72 -5.23 12.91
CA ILE A 172 -1.17 -3.97 12.29
C ILE A 172 -0.15 -2.86 12.51
N ARG A 173 0.40 -2.76 13.73
CA ARG A 173 1.45 -1.79 14.06
C ARG A 173 2.68 -2.00 13.18
N LEU A 174 3.23 -3.20 13.18
CA LEU A 174 4.45 -3.53 12.45
C LEU A 174 4.29 -3.35 10.93
N ALA A 175 3.16 -3.78 10.37
CA ALA A 175 2.88 -3.61 8.95
C ALA A 175 2.77 -2.13 8.57
N GLY A 176 2.06 -1.34 9.38
CA GLY A 176 1.88 0.08 9.12
C GLY A 176 3.14 0.91 9.36
N GLU A 177 3.99 0.57 10.35
CA GLU A 177 5.29 1.22 10.53
C GLU A 177 6.20 0.99 9.32
N TYR A 178 6.19 -0.21 8.76
CA TYR A 178 6.94 -0.49 7.53
C TYR A 178 6.48 0.36 6.36
N ASP A 179 5.17 0.51 6.18
CA ASP A 179 4.59 1.22 5.04
C ASP A 179 5.01 2.70 4.99
N ILE A 180 5.02 3.36 6.14
CA ILE A 180 5.43 4.76 6.26
C ILE A 180 6.95 4.95 6.47
N TRP A 181 7.76 3.91 6.25
CA TRP A 181 9.22 3.92 6.43
C TRP A 181 9.66 4.24 7.86
N ASP A 182 8.84 3.94 8.87
CA ASP A 182 9.24 4.00 10.26
C ASP A 182 10.04 2.74 10.62
N HIS A 183 11.35 2.85 10.54
CA HIS A 183 12.26 1.73 10.77
C HIS A 183 12.77 1.62 12.22
N ARG A 184 12.11 2.29 13.18
CA ARG A 184 12.48 2.19 14.60
C ARG A 184 12.34 0.77 15.16
N ASP A 185 11.42 -0.02 14.61
CA ASP A 185 11.24 -1.42 14.94
C ASP A 185 11.77 -2.32 13.81
N PRO A 186 12.88 -3.06 14.03
CA PRO A 186 13.45 -3.93 13.00
C PRO A 186 12.50 -5.06 12.59
N ASP A 187 11.53 -5.41 13.43
CA ASP A 187 10.55 -6.46 13.16
C ASP A 187 9.54 -6.04 12.10
N ALA A 188 9.29 -4.75 11.92
CA ALA A 188 8.45 -4.23 10.85
C ALA A 188 8.95 -4.67 9.46
N LYS A 189 10.25 -4.55 9.22
CA LYS A 189 10.86 -4.99 7.95
C LYS A 189 10.91 -6.51 7.83
N ALA A 190 11.25 -7.21 8.92
CA ALA A 190 11.27 -8.67 8.93
C ALA A 190 9.88 -9.25 8.65
N LEU A 191 8.84 -8.70 9.27
CA LEU A 191 7.46 -9.12 9.05
C LEU A 191 7.07 -9.09 7.57
N GLN A 192 7.46 -8.07 6.81
CA GLN A 192 7.15 -7.96 5.38
C GLN A 192 7.70 -9.14 4.56
N PHE A 193 8.91 -9.63 4.91
CA PHE A 193 9.48 -10.80 4.25
C PHE A 193 8.78 -12.08 4.70
N GLY A 194 8.42 -12.18 5.97
CA GLY A 194 7.67 -13.31 6.51
C GLY A 194 6.28 -13.42 5.90
N LEU A 195 5.51 -12.33 5.84
CA LEU A 195 4.17 -12.31 5.24
C LEU A 195 4.17 -12.76 3.78
N ARG A 196 5.19 -12.35 3.00
CA ARG A 196 5.34 -12.79 1.59
C ARG A 196 5.61 -14.27 1.42
N SER A 197 6.08 -14.95 2.47
CA SER A 197 6.32 -16.39 2.46
C SER A 197 5.11 -17.21 2.87
N LEU A 198 4.09 -16.58 3.44
CA LEU A 198 2.90 -17.28 3.90
C LEU A 198 1.95 -17.57 2.73
N HIS A 199 1.38 -18.78 2.73
CA HIS A 199 0.20 -19.06 1.94
C HIS A 199 -1.01 -18.32 2.50
N TYR A 200 -1.98 -18.03 1.62
CA TYR A 200 -3.17 -17.25 1.95
C TYR A 200 -3.90 -17.75 3.21
N GLU A 201 -4.06 -19.06 3.35
CA GLU A 201 -4.73 -19.67 4.50
C GLU A 201 -4.03 -19.35 5.84
N LYS A 202 -2.69 -19.43 5.87
CA LYS A 202 -1.91 -19.08 7.05
C LYS A 202 -1.95 -17.60 7.36
N LEU A 203 -1.97 -16.76 6.33
CA LEU A 203 -2.14 -15.32 6.49
C LEU A 203 -3.51 -15.01 7.13
N ALA A 204 -4.58 -15.63 6.66
CA ALA A 204 -5.91 -15.46 7.23
C ALA A 204 -5.97 -15.89 8.71
N VAL A 205 -5.38 -17.04 9.05
CA VAL A 205 -5.30 -17.50 10.45
C VAL A 205 -4.53 -16.52 11.32
N LEU A 206 -3.39 -16.01 10.85
CA LEU A 206 -2.60 -15.00 11.58
C LEU A 206 -3.42 -13.73 11.81
N VAL A 207 -4.01 -13.19 10.77
CA VAL A 207 -4.78 -11.93 10.83
C VAL A 207 -5.97 -12.06 11.77
N HIS A 208 -6.81 -13.07 11.58
CA HIS A 208 -7.99 -13.26 12.42
C HIS A 208 -7.63 -13.55 13.86
N GLY A 209 -6.62 -14.39 14.10
CA GLY A 209 -6.17 -14.72 15.46
C GLY A 209 -5.60 -13.49 16.19
N GLN A 210 -4.85 -12.63 15.50
CA GLN A 210 -4.36 -11.36 16.06
C GLN A 210 -5.50 -10.40 16.41
N PHE A 211 -6.54 -10.35 15.58
CA PHE A 211 -7.70 -9.48 15.82
C PHE A 211 -8.58 -9.99 16.97
N GLU A 212 -8.59 -11.28 17.21
CA GLU A 212 -9.32 -11.92 18.31
C GLU A 212 -8.52 -11.98 19.62
N GLY A 213 -7.23 -11.63 19.58
CA GLY A 213 -6.32 -11.73 20.72
C GLY A 213 -6.02 -13.20 21.10
N CYS A 214 -5.93 -14.08 20.11
CA CYS A 214 -5.60 -15.48 20.31
C CYS A 214 -4.09 -15.65 20.55
N GLY A 215 -3.71 -16.27 21.68
CA GLY A 215 -2.29 -16.47 22.02
C GLY A 215 -1.50 -17.31 21.00
N ASP A 216 -2.15 -18.24 20.31
CA ASP A 216 -1.51 -19.00 19.21
C ASP A 216 -1.15 -18.12 18.02
N ALA A 217 -1.92 -17.05 17.78
CA ALA A 217 -1.61 -16.09 16.75
C ALA A 217 -0.40 -15.20 17.07
N ASP A 218 -0.12 -14.96 18.35
CA ASP A 218 1.09 -14.26 18.79
C ASP A 218 2.33 -15.11 18.53
N LEU A 219 2.24 -16.43 18.75
CA LEU A 219 3.31 -17.35 18.39
C LEU A 219 3.52 -17.39 16.88
N LEU A 220 2.43 -17.49 16.11
CA LEU A 220 2.50 -17.48 14.65
C LEU A 220 3.09 -16.17 14.12
N LEU A 221 2.77 -15.02 14.73
CA LEU A 221 3.37 -13.73 14.37
C LEU A 221 4.89 -13.74 14.61
N ARG A 222 5.33 -14.20 15.78
CA ARG A 222 6.76 -14.32 16.10
C ARG A 222 7.49 -15.23 15.13
N ASP A 223 6.93 -16.41 14.83
CA ASP A 223 7.49 -17.35 13.85
C ASP A 223 7.57 -16.72 12.46
N THR A 224 6.55 -15.95 12.09
CA THR A 224 6.52 -15.23 10.80
C THR A 224 7.62 -14.16 10.74
N VAL A 225 7.84 -13.40 11.81
CA VAL A 225 8.91 -12.42 11.91
C VAL A 225 10.29 -13.09 11.85
N GLU A 226 10.50 -14.18 12.59
CA GLU A 226 11.77 -14.93 12.57
C GLU A 226 12.07 -15.52 11.19
N CYS A 227 11.08 -16.13 10.54
CA CYS A 227 11.19 -16.58 9.16
C CYS A 227 11.55 -15.41 8.23
N GLY A 228 10.90 -14.27 8.41
CA GLY A 228 11.18 -13.06 7.65
C GLY A 228 12.60 -12.52 7.83
N ARG A 229 13.14 -12.58 9.04
CA ARG A 229 14.57 -12.23 9.29
C ARG A 229 15.53 -13.12 8.51
N ALA A 230 15.28 -14.43 8.50
CA ALA A 230 16.10 -15.38 7.75
C ALA A 230 16.03 -15.15 6.24
N ILE A 231 14.80 -14.94 5.70
CA ILE A 231 14.57 -14.63 4.28
C ILE A 231 15.25 -13.31 3.92
N LYS A 232 15.04 -12.26 4.73
CA LYS A 232 15.69 -10.96 4.51
C LYS A 232 17.21 -11.07 4.47
N ALA A 233 17.81 -11.76 5.42
CA ALA A 233 19.27 -11.95 5.46
C ALA A 233 19.77 -12.70 4.22
N TYR A 234 19.04 -13.67 3.71
CA TYR A 234 19.36 -14.33 2.44
C TYR A 234 19.24 -13.36 1.25
N CYS A 235 18.13 -12.64 1.14
CA CYS A 235 17.92 -11.66 0.07
C CYS A 235 18.99 -10.56 0.09
N ASP A 236 19.36 -10.07 1.27
CA ASP A 236 20.40 -9.05 1.42
C ASP A 236 21.74 -9.52 0.85
N ARG A 237 22.18 -10.75 1.19
CA ARG A 237 23.41 -11.31 0.63
C ARG A 237 23.36 -11.45 -0.89
N GLN A 238 22.22 -11.96 -1.43
CA GLN A 238 22.06 -12.09 -2.88
C GLN A 238 22.07 -10.72 -3.56
N ASN A 239 21.43 -9.72 -2.98
CA ASN A 239 21.41 -8.35 -3.49
C ASN A 239 22.82 -7.71 -3.45
N ASP A 240 23.56 -7.91 -2.36
CA ASP A 240 24.92 -7.39 -2.22
C ASP A 240 25.87 -8.02 -3.26
N GLU A 241 25.83 -9.33 -3.42
CA GLU A 241 26.64 -10.05 -4.41
C GLU A 241 26.28 -9.61 -5.84
N TYR A 242 24.99 -9.54 -6.15
CA TYR A 242 24.51 -9.13 -7.48
C TYR A 242 24.91 -7.68 -7.79
N SER A 243 24.63 -6.76 -6.88
CA SER A 243 24.92 -5.34 -7.11
C SER A 243 26.41 -5.04 -7.14
N ALA A 244 27.21 -5.72 -6.33
CA ALA A 244 28.68 -5.60 -6.39
C ALA A 244 29.24 -6.03 -7.76
N ALA A 245 28.65 -7.06 -8.38
CA ALA A 245 29.10 -7.57 -9.67
C ALA A 245 28.60 -6.74 -10.86
N TYR A 246 27.36 -6.29 -10.81
CA TYR A 246 26.66 -5.78 -11.99
C TYR A 246 26.29 -4.30 -11.95
N ALA A 247 26.36 -3.62 -10.80
CA ALA A 247 26.13 -2.18 -10.75
C ALA A 247 27.18 -1.41 -11.53
N ARG A 248 26.76 -0.33 -12.18
CA ARG A 248 27.62 0.58 -12.92
C ARG A 248 27.35 2.00 -12.47
N MET A 249 28.35 2.84 -12.54
CA MET A 249 28.17 4.28 -12.32
C MET A 249 27.48 4.90 -13.51
N LEU A 250 26.54 5.80 -13.24
CA LEU A 250 25.82 6.59 -14.23
C LEU A 250 25.75 8.04 -13.77
N ASP A 251 26.35 8.96 -14.53
CA ASP A 251 26.16 10.40 -14.35
C ASP A 251 25.01 10.86 -15.27
N TRP A 252 23.90 11.27 -14.69
CA TRP A 252 22.69 11.62 -15.42
C TRP A 252 21.85 12.65 -14.65
N GLU A 253 21.19 13.58 -15.35
CA GLU A 253 20.36 14.65 -14.72
C GLU A 253 21.11 15.44 -13.64
N GLY A 254 22.45 15.58 -13.77
CA GLY A 254 23.29 16.30 -12.81
C GLY A 254 23.58 15.54 -11.51
N LEU A 255 23.21 14.27 -11.41
CA LEU A 255 23.43 13.41 -10.26
C LEU A 255 24.26 12.18 -10.68
N ARG A 256 25.01 11.63 -9.69
CA ARG A 256 25.68 10.35 -9.82
C ARG A 256 24.80 9.23 -9.24
N PHE A 257 24.55 8.22 -10.05
CA PHE A 257 23.74 7.07 -9.72
C PHE A 257 24.56 5.77 -9.67
N CYS A 258 24.23 4.93 -8.70
CA CYS A 258 24.46 3.51 -8.80
C CYS A 258 23.39 2.92 -9.74
N CYS A 259 23.79 2.56 -10.97
CA CYS A 259 22.87 2.07 -11.99
C CYS A 259 22.87 0.54 -12.03
N LEU A 260 21.68 -0.06 -12.00
CA LEU A 260 21.50 -1.50 -11.91
C LEU A 260 20.30 -1.97 -12.72
N ASN A 261 20.50 -3.01 -13.55
CA ASN A 261 19.37 -3.77 -14.11
C ASN A 261 18.77 -4.67 -13.02
N ILE A 262 17.47 -4.68 -12.90
CA ILE A 262 16.76 -5.52 -11.93
C ILE A 262 15.78 -6.43 -12.67
N GLY A 263 15.98 -7.76 -12.56
CA GLY A 263 15.13 -8.74 -13.26
C GLY A 263 13.72 -8.89 -12.69
N GLN A 264 13.46 -8.39 -11.49
CA GLN A 264 12.17 -8.51 -10.80
C GLN A 264 11.87 -7.26 -9.98
N ARG A 265 10.73 -7.26 -9.29
CA ARG A 265 10.38 -6.17 -8.37
C ARG A 265 11.43 -6.07 -7.26
N GLY A 266 12.05 -4.92 -7.15
CA GLY A 266 13.04 -4.63 -6.12
C GLY A 266 12.76 -3.28 -5.45
N ASN A 267 13.43 -3.05 -4.35
CA ASN A 267 13.45 -1.79 -3.61
C ASN A 267 14.88 -1.23 -3.55
N SER A 268 15.09 -0.17 -2.78
CA SER A 268 16.40 0.46 -2.59
C SER A 268 17.49 -0.48 -2.05
N ASP A 269 17.14 -1.56 -1.33
CA ASP A 269 18.10 -2.52 -0.78
C ASP A 269 18.87 -3.29 -1.87
N LEU A 270 18.34 -3.34 -3.10
CA LEU A 270 18.98 -4.03 -4.23
C LEU A 270 20.35 -3.48 -4.61
N ALA A 271 20.61 -2.22 -4.38
CA ALA A 271 21.85 -1.58 -4.82
C ALA A 271 22.91 -1.47 -3.72
N ARG A 272 22.61 -1.93 -2.48
CA ARG A 272 23.47 -1.70 -1.30
C ARG A 272 24.92 -2.13 -1.52
N GLY A 273 25.16 -3.33 -2.04
CA GLY A 273 26.52 -3.84 -2.30
C GLY A 273 27.22 -3.18 -3.50
N GLY A 274 26.47 -2.52 -4.37
CA GLY A 274 26.97 -1.83 -5.56
C GLY A 274 27.30 -0.35 -5.35
N LEU A 275 26.77 0.26 -4.29
CA LEU A 275 26.97 1.67 -3.99
C LEU A 275 28.46 2.00 -3.78
N LYS A 276 28.91 3.10 -4.35
CA LYS A 276 30.28 3.61 -4.23
C LYS A 276 30.28 4.99 -3.58
N PRO A 277 31.40 5.39 -2.97
CA PRO A 277 31.55 6.77 -2.48
C PRO A 277 31.23 7.78 -3.58
N GLY A 278 30.33 8.71 -3.30
CA GLY A 278 29.90 9.74 -4.24
C GLY A 278 28.63 9.40 -5.02
N ASP A 279 28.08 8.18 -4.94
CA ASP A 279 26.76 7.88 -5.47
C ASP A 279 25.69 8.59 -4.62
N GLN A 280 24.86 9.39 -5.29
CA GLN A 280 23.83 10.22 -4.65
C GLN A 280 22.45 9.56 -4.70
N ALA A 281 22.26 8.69 -5.70
CA ALA A 281 20.99 7.99 -5.91
C ALA A 281 21.20 6.63 -6.60
N ILE A 282 20.14 5.86 -6.68
CA ILE A 282 20.07 4.56 -7.33
C ILE A 282 19.19 4.69 -8.56
N PHE A 283 19.67 4.23 -9.72
CA PHE A 283 18.92 4.09 -10.96
C PHE A 283 18.68 2.60 -11.22
N ALA A 284 17.56 2.10 -10.77
CA ALA A 284 17.18 0.70 -10.96
C ALA A 284 16.23 0.58 -12.16
N TRP A 285 16.57 -0.27 -13.14
CA TRP A 285 15.74 -0.41 -14.32
C TRP A 285 15.41 -1.87 -14.64
N ARG A 286 14.27 -2.10 -15.25
CA ARG A 286 13.86 -3.42 -15.73
C ARG A 286 13.08 -3.30 -17.02
N HIS A 287 13.20 -4.33 -17.87
CA HIS A 287 12.35 -4.46 -19.03
C HIS A 287 10.92 -4.82 -18.63
N THR A 288 9.96 -4.18 -19.27
CA THR A 288 8.53 -4.52 -19.23
C THR A 288 8.12 -4.85 -20.65
N GLY A 289 7.13 -5.70 -20.89
CA GLY A 289 6.82 -6.19 -22.24
C GLY A 289 6.75 -5.09 -23.33
N ASP A 290 6.45 -3.85 -22.95
CA ASP A 290 6.24 -2.70 -23.84
C ASP A 290 7.25 -1.55 -23.62
N GLY A 291 8.29 -1.75 -22.81
CA GLY A 291 9.27 -0.70 -22.54
C GLY A 291 10.18 -1.01 -21.35
N VAL A 292 10.64 0.03 -20.69
CA VAL A 292 11.51 -0.06 -19.54
C VAL A 292 10.92 0.74 -18.40
N MET A 293 10.77 0.11 -17.25
CA MET A 293 10.45 0.79 -16.00
C MET A 293 11.75 1.18 -15.29
N VAL A 294 11.88 2.44 -14.98
CA VAL A 294 12.97 2.99 -14.17
C VAL A 294 12.41 3.36 -12.80
N SER A 295 13.12 2.96 -11.75
CA SER A 295 12.87 3.36 -10.37
C SER A 295 14.09 4.11 -9.84
N LEU A 296 13.88 5.26 -9.23
CA LEU A 296 14.92 6.04 -8.59
C LEU A 296 14.73 5.96 -7.08
N TYR A 297 15.84 5.80 -6.36
CA TYR A 297 15.86 5.79 -4.89
C TYR A 297 17.02 6.65 -4.39
N HIS A 298 16.91 7.26 -3.20
CA HIS A 298 18.02 7.89 -2.54
C HIS A 298 19.14 6.89 -2.25
N ALA A 299 20.39 7.33 -2.39
CA ALA A 299 21.49 6.68 -1.69
C ALA A 299 21.52 7.17 -0.23
N PRO A 300 22.02 6.36 0.72
CA PRO A 300 22.15 6.77 2.12
C PRO A 300 22.91 8.10 2.27
N GLY A 301 22.37 9.01 3.07
CA GLY A 301 22.94 10.35 3.30
C GLY A 301 22.55 11.41 2.27
N HIS A 302 21.62 11.09 1.35
CA HIS A 302 21.14 11.99 0.30
C HIS A 302 19.62 12.14 0.30
N GLU A 303 18.98 12.04 1.47
CA GLU A 303 17.54 12.09 1.68
C GLU A 303 16.94 13.49 1.38
N ASP A 304 17.76 14.51 1.23
CA ASP A 304 17.40 15.88 0.87
C ASP A 304 17.06 16.05 -0.62
N LEU A 305 17.51 15.15 -1.49
CA LEU A 305 17.26 15.21 -2.92
C LEU A 305 15.75 15.02 -3.24
N ASP A 306 15.28 15.67 -4.30
CA ASP A 306 13.94 15.44 -4.83
C ASP A 306 13.99 14.68 -6.17
N LEU A 307 14.06 13.36 -6.10
CA LEU A 307 14.07 12.51 -7.29
C LEU A 307 12.74 12.50 -8.04
N SER A 308 11.64 12.86 -7.37
CA SER A 308 10.32 12.93 -8.02
C SER A 308 10.27 14.01 -9.11
N ALA A 309 11.06 15.08 -8.98
CA ALA A 309 11.20 16.10 -10.01
C ALA A 309 11.77 15.52 -11.31
N ILE A 310 12.73 14.61 -11.22
CA ILE A 310 13.28 13.88 -12.37
C ILE A 310 12.20 12.97 -12.97
N ALA A 311 11.54 12.15 -12.13
CA ALA A 311 10.51 11.24 -12.61
C ALA A 311 9.38 11.96 -13.38
N LYS A 312 8.96 13.14 -12.92
CA LYS A 312 7.94 13.97 -13.57
C LYS A 312 8.35 14.44 -14.98
N LYS A 313 9.64 14.73 -15.23
CA LYS A 313 10.14 15.09 -16.57
C LYS A 313 9.89 13.96 -17.59
N TYR A 314 9.87 12.70 -17.11
CA TYR A 314 9.67 11.51 -17.93
C TYR A 314 8.24 10.97 -17.85
N GLY A 315 7.27 11.77 -17.35
CA GLY A 315 5.86 11.39 -17.28
C GLY A 315 5.54 10.41 -16.16
N GLY A 316 6.44 10.28 -15.16
CA GLY A 316 6.27 9.45 -13.98
C GLY A 316 5.93 10.24 -12.72
N GLY A 317 6.19 9.64 -11.55
CA GLY A 317 5.94 10.25 -10.26
C GLY A 317 6.34 9.35 -9.10
N GLY A 318 5.95 9.74 -7.90
CA GLY A 318 6.24 9.05 -6.64
C GLY A 318 6.69 10.03 -5.55
N HIS A 319 7.27 9.50 -4.50
CA HIS A 319 7.82 10.28 -3.39
C HIS A 319 9.19 10.87 -3.73
N ARG A 320 9.62 11.88 -2.96
CA ARG A 320 10.93 12.52 -3.16
C ARG A 320 12.09 11.52 -3.18
N GLY A 321 12.05 10.50 -2.32
CA GLY A 321 13.10 9.50 -2.16
C GLY A 321 12.88 8.18 -2.90
N ALA A 322 11.68 7.97 -3.47
CA ALA A 322 11.32 6.75 -4.19
C ALA A 322 10.29 7.06 -5.26
N CYS A 323 10.70 7.05 -6.51
CA CYS A 323 9.82 7.41 -7.63
C CYS A 323 10.12 6.52 -8.84
N ARG A 324 9.21 6.56 -9.81
CA ARG A 324 9.34 5.72 -11.02
C ARG A 324 8.79 6.42 -12.26
N PHE A 325 9.29 6.01 -13.40
CA PHE A 325 8.79 6.43 -14.71
C PHE A 325 9.04 5.34 -15.75
N ARG A 326 8.39 5.47 -16.89
CA ARG A 326 8.53 4.51 -18.01
C ARG A 326 9.19 5.20 -19.20
N ILE A 327 10.13 4.49 -19.83
CA ILE A 327 10.82 4.93 -21.04
C ILE A 327 10.88 3.82 -22.09
N SER A 328 11.18 4.16 -23.33
CA SER A 328 11.47 3.19 -24.38
C SER A 328 12.90 2.62 -24.24
N LEU A 329 13.17 1.48 -24.86
CA LEU A 329 14.52 0.93 -24.97
C LEU A 329 15.50 1.90 -25.63
N LYS A 330 15.04 2.69 -26.61
CA LYS A 330 15.84 3.70 -27.27
C LYS A 330 16.32 4.78 -26.28
N GLN A 331 15.37 5.31 -25.50
CA GLN A 331 15.71 6.30 -24.47
C GLN A 331 16.64 5.73 -23.39
N LEU A 332 16.46 4.45 -22.99
CA LEU A 332 17.37 3.83 -22.06
C LEU A 332 18.79 3.74 -22.65
N ALA A 333 18.93 3.37 -23.93
CA ALA A 333 20.24 3.30 -24.61
C ALA A 333 20.91 4.68 -24.76
N GLU A 334 20.15 5.77 -24.75
CA GLU A 334 20.67 7.15 -24.75
C GLU A 334 21.11 7.60 -23.34
N ILE A 335 20.59 6.99 -22.28
CA ILE A 335 20.89 7.28 -20.87
C ILE A 335 22.07 6.43 -20.37
N LEU A 336 22.08 5.16 -20.73
CA LEU A 336 23.15 4.25 -20.27
C LEU A 336 24.46 4.52 -21.01
N PRO A 337 25.63 4.43 -20.32
CA PRO A 337 26.94 4.66 -20.91
C PRO A 337 27.32 3.56 -21.90
#